data_6bdf62e39dd46478ed501cd9c7fb30e3
#
_entry.id   6bdf62e39dd46478ed501cd9c7fb30e3
#
_cell.length_a   1.000
_cell.length_b   1.000
_cell.length_c   1.000
_cell.angle_alpha   90.00
_cell.angle_beta   90.00
_cell.angle_gamma   90.00
#
_symmetry.space_group_name_H-M   'P 1'
#
loop_
_entity.id
_entity.type
_entity.pdbx_description
1 polymer ?
#
loop_
_entity_poly.entity_id
_entity_poly.type
_entity_poly.pdbx_seq_one_letter_code
_entity_poly.pdbx_strand_id
1 'polypeptide(L)'
;TIRENLLLARRDAEELELWQALEAAQIAGLVASLPEGLDTMVGARGYRFSGGEQQRLAVARTILRNPPILVLDEATSALDNVTEAALQAALDQLVVGRTTITIAHRLSTISDADEVLVLDQGRVIERGRPDDLLEAEGAYASLANVREAA
;
A
#
# COMPACT_ATOMS: atom_id res chain seq x y z
N THR A 1 -4.21 12.98 -17.95
CA THR A 1 -4.20 13.84 -16.75
C THR A 1 -4.26 13.03 -15.47
N ILE A 2 -3.99 13.66 -14.30
CA ILE A 2 -4.19 13.03 -12.98
C ILE A 2 -5.66 12.66 -12.82
N ARG A 3 -6.59 13.55 -13.17
CA ARG A 3 -8.03 13.33 -13.16
C ARG A 3 -8.41 12.04 -13.92
N GLU A 4 -7.97 11.91 -15.16
CA GLU A 4 -8.25 10.71 -15.97
C GLU A 4 -7.69 9.45 -15.34
N ASN A 5 -6.49 9.50 -14.74
CA ASN A 5 -5.91 8.37 -14.02
C ASN A 5 -6.75 7.92 -12.82
N LEU A 6 -7.32 8.86 -12.07
CA LEU A 6 -8.21 8.56 -10.95
C LEU A 6 -9.55 7.99 -11.45
N LEU A 7 -10.13 8.58 -12.49
CA LEU A 7 -11.39 8.13 -13.08
C LEU A 7 -11.30 6.73 -13.73
N LEU A 8 -10.09 6.20 -14.01
CA LEU A 8 -9.94 4.78 -14.37
C LEU A 8 -10.39 3.84 -13.26
N ALA A 9 -10.29 4.25 -12.00
CA ALA A 9 -10.71 3.45 -10.86
C ALA A 9 -12.24 3.51 -10.66
N ARG A 10 -12.84 4.69 -10.83
CA ARG A 10 -14.29 4.91 -10.75
C ARG A 10 -14.69 6.07 -11.67
N ARG A 11 -15.38 5.75 -12.76
CA ARG A 11 -15.67 6.70 -13.84
C ARG A 11 -16.67 7.80 -13.48
N ASP A 12 -17.55 7.52 -12.53
CA ASP A 12 -18.63 8.39 -12.04
C ASP A 12 -18.26 9.14 -10.76
N ALA A 13 -16.98 9.11 -10.35
CA ALA A 13 -16.53 9.82 -9.17
C ALA A 13 -16.60 11.34 -9.38
N GLU A 14 -17.17 12.03 -8.40
CA GLU A 14 -17.23 13.49 -8.36
C GLU A 14 -15.86 14.09 -7.97
N GLU A 15 -15.63 15.33 -8.33
CA GLU A 15 -14.35 16.00 -8.05
C GLU A 15 -13.99 16.01 -6.56
N LEU A 16 -14.98 16.16 -5.68
CA LEU A 16 -14.77 16.10 -4.23
C LEU A 16 -14.22 14.75 -3.80
N GLU A 17 -14.72 13.66 -4.37
CA GLU A 17 -14.27 12.30 -4.06
C GLU A 17 -12.84 12.05 -4.57
N LEU A 18 -12.46 12.65 -5.71
CA LEU A 18 -11.07 12.59 -6.21
C LEU A 18 -10.12 13.26 -5.22
N TRP A 19 -10.47 14.44 -4.70
CA TRP A 19 -9.66 15.15 -3.70
C TRP A 19 -9.60 14.41 -2.37
N GLN A 20 -10.71 13.85 -1.90
CA GLN A 20 -10.73 13.02 -0.68
C GLN A 20 -9.84 11.79 -0.80
N ALA A 21 -9.85 11.12 -1.96
CA ALA A 21 -8.97 9.98 -2.21
C ALA A 21 -7.48 10.38 -2.25
N LEU A 22 -7.16 11.54 -2.84
CA LEU A 22 -5.80 12.08 -2.84
C LEU A 22 -5.33 12.48 -1.44
N GLU A 23 -6.22 13.05 -0.62
CA GLU A 23 -5.92 13.43 0.77
C GLU A 23 -5.66 12.18 1.62
N ALA A 24 -6.52 11.18 1.55
CA ALA A 24 -6.33 9.90 2.23
C ALA A 24 -5.04 9.18 1.79
N ALA A 25 -4.63 9.32 0.52
CA ALA A 25 -3.38 8.82 -0.01
C ALA A 25 -2.16 9.74 0.26
N GLN A 26 -2.32 10.81 1.05
CA GLN A 26 -1.24 11.75 1.41
C GLN A 26 -0.51 12.38 0.20
N ILE A 27 -1.25 12.68 -0.88
CA ILE A 27 -0.69 13.28 -2.10
C ILE A 27 -1.45 14.54 -2.57
N ALA A 28 -2.55 14.90 -1.90
CA ALA A 28 -3.37 16.05 -2.27
C ALA A 28 -2.58 17.37 -2.30
N GLY A 29 -1.72 17.60 -1.30
CA GLY A 29 -0.88 18.80 -1.23
C GLY A 29 0.03 18.97 -2.44
N LEU A 30 0.64 17.87 -2.92
CA LEU A 30 1.44 17.87 -4.14
C LEU A 30 0.57 18.25 -5.35
N VAL A 31 -0.57 17.57 -5.53
CA VAL A 31 -1.45 17.82 -6.68
C VAL A 31 -1.97 19.25 -6.69
N ALA A 32 -2.34 19.79 -5.52
CA ALA A 32 -2.78 21.18 -5.38
C ALA A 32 -1.68 22.19 -5.69
N SER A 33 -0.40 21.86 -5.51
CA SER A 33 0.74 22.73 -5.82
C SER A 33 1.07 22.78 -7.32
N LEU A 34 0.54 21.86 -8.13
CA LEU A 34 0.76 21.85 -9.57
C LEU A 34 -0.09 22.92 -10.26
N PRO A 35 0.43 23.61 -11.30
CA PRO A 35 -0.27 24.73 -11.96
C PRO A 35 -1.66 24.38 -12.47
N GLU A 36 -1.85 23.14 -12.94
CA GLU A 36 -3.12 22.66 -13.51
C GLU A 36 -3.86 21.69 -12.55
N GLY A 37 -3.35 21.50 -11.31
CA GLY A 37 -3.96 20.62 -10.32
C GLY A 37 -4.28 19.23 -10.86
N LEU A 38 -5.54 18.81 -10.75
CA LEU A 38 -6.03 17.53 -11.28
C LEU A 38 -5.87 17.38 -12.80
N ASP A 39 -5.84 18.46 -13.54
CA ASP A 39 -5.77 18.45 -15.00
C ASP A 39 -4.32 18.46 -15.50
N THR A 40 -3.35 18.42 -14.58
CA THR A 40 -1.93 18.28 -14.92
C THR A 40 -1.71 16.99 -15.70
N MET A 41 -1.08 17.14 -16.88
CA MET A 41 -0.64 16.01 -17.70
C MET A 41 0.49 15.26 -17.01
N VAL A 42 0.40 13.93 -16.97
CA VAL A 42 1.40 13.05 -16.34
C VAL A 42 2.01 12.09 -17.35
N GLY A 43 3.22 11.59 -17.06
CA GLY A 43 3.94 10.64 -17.90
C GLY A 43 5.10 11.25 -18.66
N ALA A 44 5.50 10.63 -19.78
CA ALA A 44 6.74 10.96 -20.48
C ALA A 44 6.81 12.41 -21.03
N ARG A 45 5.66 13.02 -21.29
CA ARG A 45 5.53 14.39 -21.85
C ARG A 45 4.93 15.39 -20.85
N GLY A 46 4.70 15.00 -19.60
CA GLY A 46 4.12 15.84 -18.56
C GLY A 46 4.89 15.74 -17.25
N TYR A 47 4.19 16.00 -16.14
CA TYR A 47 4.77 15.89 -14.80
C TYR A 47 5.23 14.45 -14.54
N ARG A 48 6.44 14.31 -14.00
CA ARG A 48 7.02 13.01 -13.65
C ARG A 48 6.99 12.81 -12.16
N PHE A 49 6.09 11.97 -11.72
CA PHE A 49 6.06 11.53 -10.33
C PHE A 49 7.31 10.73 -9.95
N SER A 50 7.84 10.95 -8.75
CA SER A 50 8.78 10.04 -8.08
C SER A 50 8.12 8.68 -7.82
N GLY A 51 8.91 7.64 -7.52
CA GLY A 51 8.38 6.31 -7.20
C GLY A 51 7.34 6.33 -6.08
N GLY A 52 7.61 7.06 -4.98
CA GLY A 52 6.69 7.19 -3.86
C GLY A 52 5.40 7.96 -4.20
N GLU A 53 5.48 8.99 -5.04
CA GLU A 53 4.31 9.71 -5.51
C GLU A 53 3.43 8.84 -6.42
N GLN A 54 4.04 8.01 -7.28
CA GLN A 54 3.33 7.04 -8.10
C GLN A 54 2.59 6.00 -7.24
N GLN A 55 3.24 5.50 -6.19
CA GLN A 55 2.62 4.57 -5.24
C GLN A 55 1.45 5.21 -4.51
N ARG A 56 1.59 6.44 -3.98
CA ARG A 56 0.46 7.16 -3.36
C ARG A 56 -0.68 7.42 -4.33
N LEU A 57 -0.40 7.75 -5.59
CA LEU A 57 -1.45 7.87 -6.60
C LEU A 57 -2.15 6.52 -6.87
N ALA A 58 -1.42 5.40 -6.84
CA ALA A 58 -2.02 4.07 -6.95
C ALA A 58 -2.90 3.74 -5.74
N VAL A 59 -2.49 4.13 -4.51
CA VAL A 59 -3.31 4.02 -3.30
C VAL A 59 -4.57 4.87 -3.42
N ALA A 60 -4.49 6.13 -3.89
CA ALA A 60 -5.66 6.98 -4.13
C ALA A 60 -6.68 6.30 -5.08
N ARG A 61 -6.20 5.68 -6.17
CA ARG A 61 -7.07 4.91 -7.07
C ARG A 61 -7.73 3.73 -6.37
N THR A 62 -7.00 3.03 -5.51
CA THR A 62 -7.53 1.89 -4.76
C THR A 62 -8.57 2.33 -3.74
N ILE A 63 -8.34 3.45 -3.02
CA ILE A 63 -9.31 4.06 -2.12
C ILE A 63 -10.60 4.40 -2.88
N LEU A 64 -10.46 5.08 -4.02
CA LEU A 64 -11.59 5.49 -4.86
C LEU A 64 -12.40 4.29 -5.38
N ARG A 65 -11.73 3.20 -5.75
CA ARG A 65 -12.36 1.96 -6.21
C ARG A 65 -13.07 1.21 -5.09
N ASN A 66 -12.61 1.37 -3.84
CA ASN A 66 -13.16 0.77 -2.63
C ASN A 66 -13.40 -0.76 -2.72
N PRO A 67 -12.38 -1.58 -3.05
CA PRO A 67 -12.56 -3.02 -3.18
C PRO A 67 -12.72 -3.69 -1.80
N PRO A 68 -13.51 -4.78 -1.67
CA PRO A 68 -13.66 -5.51 -0.41
C PRO A 68 -12.44 -6.36 -0.04
N ILE A 69 -11.61 -6.70 -1.02
CA ILE A 69 -10.38 -7.51 -0.84
C ILE A 69 -9.20 -6.73 -1.40
N LEU A 70 -8.14 -6.63 -0.62
CA LEU A 70 -6.89 -5.98 -1.00
C LEU A 70 -5.76 -7.01 -1.07
N VAL A 71 -4.89 -6.86 -2.06
CA VAL A 71 -3.61 -7.56 -2.13
C VAL A 71 -2.50 -6.50 -2.13
N LEU A 72 -1.65 -6.52 -1.11
CA LEU A 72 -0.51 -5.63 -0.94
C LEU A 72 0.78 -6.42 -1.15
N ASP A 73 1.51 -6.08 -2.20
CA ASP A 73 2.78 -6.71 -2.54
C ASP A 73 3.90 -5.67 -2.45
N GLU A 74 4.79 -5.81 -1.48
CA GLU A 74 5.96 -4.94 -1.23
C GLU A 74 5.66 -3.42 -1.33
N ALA A 75 4.55 -2.97 -0.77
CA ALA A 75 4.05 -1.61 -0.98
C ALA A 75 5.01 -0.48 -0.54
N THR A 76 6.09 -0.78 0.20
CA THR A 76 6.99 0.24 0.81
C THR A 76 8.48 0.07 0.47
N SER A 77 8.85 -0.78 -0.49
CA SER A 77 10.26 -0.98 -0.85
C SER A 77 10.88 0.25 -1.52
N ALA A 78 12.06 0.69 -1.06
CA ALA A 78 12.93 1.72 -1.67
C ALA A 78 12.43 3.19 -1.58
N LEU A 79 11.72 3.58 -0.52
CA LEU A 79 11.34 4.97 -0.25
C LEU A 79 12.23 5.61 0.83
N ASP A 80 12.33 6.94 0.82
CA ASP A 80 12.86 7.69 1.96
C ASP A 80 11.89 7.64 3.15
N ASN A 81 12.40 7.81 4.37
CA ASN A 81 11.63 7.64 5.61
C ASN A 81 10.36 8.51 5.69
N VAL A 82 10.38 9.73 5.13
CA VAL A 82 9.22 10.64 5.18
C VAL A 82 8.12 10.16 4.22
N THR A 83 8.52 9.79 3.02
CA THR A 83 7.62 9.24 2.00
C THR A 83 7.06 7.89 2.42
N GLU A 84 7.86 7.05 3.08
CA GLU A 84 7.43 5.77 3.63
C GLU A 84 6.36 5.95 4.72
N ALA A 85 6.57 6.86 5.68
CA ALA A 85 5.59 7.15 6.73
C ALA A 85 4.24 7.63 6.16
N ALA A 86 4.28 8.51 5.16
CA ALA A 86 3.07 9.00 4.49
C ALA A 86 2.34 7.88 3.73
N LEU A 87 3.07 6.99 3.07
CA LEU A 87 2.49 5.83 2.39
C LEU A 87 1.88 4.84 3.39
N GLN A 88 2.58 4.56 4.50
CA GLN A 88 2.09 3.67 5.55
C GLN A 88 0.78 4.20 6.14
N ALA A 89 0.71 5.49 6.48
CA ALA A 89 -0.52 6.11 6.97
C ALA A 89 -1.70 5.99 5.98
N ALA A 90 -1.43 6.07 4.67
CA ALA A 90 -2.43 5.87 3.64
C ALA A 90 -2.88 4.40 3.55
N LEU A 91 -1.95 3.45 3.68
CA LEU A 91 -2.25 2.02 3.68
C LEU A 91 -3.04 1.62 4.92
N ASP A 92 -2.72 2.14 6.11
CA ASP A 92 -3.44 1.87 7.35
C ASP A 92 -4.92 2.28 7.24
N GLN A 93 -5.20 3.43 6.61
CA GLN A 93 -6.58 3.82 6.31
C GLN A 93 -7.25 2.90 5.29
N LEU A 94 -6.48 2.44 4.30
CA LEU A 94 -7.01 1.61 3.23
C LEU A 94 -7.43 0.22 3.72
N VAL A 95 -6.74 -0.38 4.70
CA VAL A 95 -7.03 -1.75 5.17
C VAL A 95 -8.23 -1.84 6.11
N VAL A 96 -8.65 -0.75 6.72
CA VAL A 96 -9.76 -0.75 7.70
C VAL A 96 -11.04 -1.33 7.09
N GLY A 97 -11.59 -2.35 7.74
CA GLY A 97 -12.86 -2.98 7.35
C GLY A 97 -12.79 -3.84 6.09
N ARG A 98 -11.59 -4.23 5.64
CA ARG A 98 -11.38 -5.05 4.43
C ARG A 98 -10.60 -6.32 4.73
N THR A 99 -10.80 -7.33 3.89
CA THR A 99 -9.92 -8.49 3.86
C THR A 99 -8.63 -8.11 3.14
N THR A 100 -7.50 -8.21 3.84
CA THR A 100 -6.21 -7.83 3.27
C THR A 100 -5.28 -9.04 3.21
N ILE A 101 -4.67 -9.28 2.05
CA ILE A 101 -3.61 -10.25 1.86
C ILE A 101 -2.33 -9.45 1.63
N THR A 102 -1.37 -9.58 2.55
CA THR A 102 -0.11 -8.85 2.46
C THR A 102 1.04 -9.81 2.20
N ILE A 103 1.78 -9.57 1.12
CA ILE A 103 3.07 -10.22 0.90
C ILE A 103 4.11 -9.31 1.55
N ALA A 104 4.66 -9.76 2.67
CA ALA A 104 5.49 -8.92 3.51
C ALA A 104 6.94 -9.41 3.58
N HIS A 105 7.85 -8.46 3.48
CA HIS A 105 9.28 -8.67 3.70
C HIS A 105 9.74 -8.05 5.04
N ARG A 106 8.86 -7.38 5.79
CA ARG A 106 9.15 -6.79 7.10
C ARG A 106 8.34 -7.48 8.17
N LEU A 107 8.98 -7.81 9.29
CA LEU A 107 8.34 -8.47 10.43
C LEU A 107 7.21 -7.62 11.01
N SER A 108 7.43 -6.30 11.11
CA SER A 108 6.43 -5.34 11.62
C SER A 108 5.12 -5.34 10.83
N THR A 109 5.15 -5.71 9.56
CA THR A 109 3.93 -5.81 8.72
C THR A 109 3.17 -7.11 8.99
N ILE A 110 3.86 -8.13 9.53
CA ILE A 110 3.30 -9.48 9.75
C ILE A 110 2.77 -9.62 11.18
N SER A 111 3.36 -8.90 12.15
CA SER A 111 3.00 -9.02 13.57
C SER A 111 1.53 -8.69 13.88
N ASP A 112 0.94 -7.79 13.10
CA ASP A 112 -0.46 -7.36 13.28
C ASP A 112 -1.46 -8.18 12.43
N ALA A 113 -0.98 -9.23 11.73
CA ALA A 113 -1.85 -10.06 10.92
C ALA A 113 -2.71 -10.99 11.77
N ASP A 114 -3.96 -11.22 11.36
CA ASP A 114 -4.84 -12.22 12.00
C ASP A 114 -4.33 -13.64 11.77
N GLU A 115 -3.71 -13.89 10.61
CA GLU A 115 -3.20 -15.19 10.20
C GLU A 115 -1.99 -15.03 9.27
N VAL A 116 -0.98 -15.87 9.46
CA VAL A 116 0.21 -15.97 8.61
C VAL A 116 0.21 -17.29 7.87
N LEU A 117 0.56 -17.24 6.60
CA LEU A 117 0.83 -18.41 5.77
C LEU A 117 2.30 -18.40 5.34
N VAL A 118 3.06 -19.40 5.75
CA VAL A 118 4.45 -19.58 5.28
C VAL A 118 4.44 -20.49 4.06
N LEU A 119 4.98 -19.95 2.95
CA LEU A 119 5.06 -20.67 1.68
C LEU A 119 6.51 -21.09 1.40
N ASP A 120 6.70 -22.36 1.05
CA ASP A 120 7.95 -22.87 0.52
C ASP A 120 7.67 -23.79 -0.68
N GLN A 121 8.43 -23.62 -1.75
CA GLN A 121 8.30 -24.37 -3.02
C GLN A 121 6.84 -24.50 -3.52
N GLY A 122 6.06 -23.42 -3.39
CA GLY A 122 4.66 -23.36 -3.85
C GLY A 122 3.66 -24.09 -2.93
N ARG A 123 4.05 -24.45 -1.71
CA ARG A 123 3.20 -25.10 -0.72
C ARG A 123 3.15 -24.30 0.58
N VAL A 124 2.00 -24.33 1.24
CA VAL A 124 1.88 -23.81 2.60
C VAL A 124 2.51 -24.84 3.54
N ILE A 125 3.59 -24.46 4.22
CA ILE A 125 4.31 -25.31 5.18
C ILE A 125 3.94 -25.01 6.62
N GLU A 126 3.53 -23.76 6.91
CA GLU A 126 3.02 -23.35 8.21
C GLU A 126 1.84 -22.40 8.03
N ARG A 127 0.91 -22.45 9.01
CA ARG A 127 -0.25 -21.58 9.05
C ARG A 127 -0.69 -21.38 10.49
N GLY A 128 -0.93 -20.13 10.90
CA GLY A 128 -1.38 -19.80 12.25
C GLY A 128 -1.29 -18.32 12.56
N ARG A 129 -1.58 -17.96 13.81
CA ARG A 129 -1.36 -16.60 14.30
C ARG A 129 0.15 -16.33 14.43
N PRO A 130 0.59 -15.09 14.25
CA PRO A 130 2.02 -14.73 14.38
C PRO A 130 2.65 -15.25 15.69
N ASP A 131 1.99 -15.00 16.84
CA ASP A 131 2.50 -15.37 18.14
C ASP A 131 2.64 -16.90 18.30
N ASP A 132 1.62 -17.67 17.86
CA ASP A 132 1.63 -19.14 17.94
C ASP A 132 2.76 -19.74 17.07
N LEU A 133 3.01 -19.11 15.92
CA LEU A 133 4.08 -19.55 15.00
C LEU A 133 5.49 -19.19 15.51
N LEU A 134 5.63 -18.11 16.29
CA LEU A 134 6.89 -17.77 16.96
C LEU A 134 7.22 -18.80 18.05
N GLU A 135 6.23 -19.19 18.86
CA GLU A 135 6.38 -20.19 19.92
C GLU A 135 6.67 -21.59 19.38
N ALA A 136 6.19 -21.90 18.18
CA ALA A 136 6.43 -23.21 17.53
C ALA A 136 7.86 -23.41 17.06
N GLU A 137 8.73 -22.37 17.09
CA GLU A 137 10.14 -22.39 16.68
C GLU A 137 10.37 -22.98 15.27
N GLY A 138 9.39 -22.82 14.37
CA GLY A 138 9.40 -23.37 13.02
C GLY A 138 10.07 -22.47 11.96
N ALA A 139 9.64 -22.61 10.72
CA ALA A 139 10.14 -21.81 9.59
C ALA A 139 9.82 -20.33 9.77
N TYR A 140 8.63 -19.98 10.26
CA TYR A 140 8.25 -18.60 10.55
C TYR A 140 9.18 -17.96 11.60
N ALA A 141 9.39 -18.63 12.74
CA ALA A 141 10.28 -18.16 13.80
C ALA A 141 11.72 -17.99 13.30
N SER A 142 12.20 -18.93 12.47
CA SER A 142 13.53 -18.82 11.84
C SER A 142 13.65 -17.61 10.92
N LEU A 143 12.62 -17.31 10.10
CA LEU A 143 12.57 -16.13 9.23
C LEU A 143 12.49 -14.82 10.04
N ALA A 144 11.76 -14.80 11.14
CA ALA A 144 11.64 -13.67 12.04
C ALA A 144 12.98 -13.33 12.69
N ASN A 145 13.67 -14.32 13.29
CA ASN A 145 14.95 -14.13 13.98
C ASN A 145 16.09 -13.67 13.05
N VAL A 146 16.14 -14.15 11.80
CA VAL A 146 17.15 -13.71 10.82
C VAL A 146 16.98 -12.24 10.45
N ARG A 147 15.75 -11.70 10.50
CA ARG A 147 15.43 -10.32 10.11
C ARG A 147 15.56 -9.30 11.24
N GLU A 148 15.50 -9.72 12.50
CA GLU A 148 15.82 -8.86 13.65
C GLU A 148 17.35 -8.64 13.80
N ALA A 149 18.16 -9.54 13.24
CA ALA A 149 19.60 -9.48 13.33
C ALA A 149 20.28 -8.73 12.16
N ALA A 150 19.56 -8.26 11.17
CA ALA A 150 20.04 -7.57 9.96
C ALA A 150 19.67 -6.08 9.93
#